data_f75ddb413381af493f573013d9bd8882
#
_entry.id   f75ddb413381af493f573013d9bd8882
#
_cell.length_a   1.000
_cell.length_b   1.000
_cell.length_c   1.000
_cell.angle_alpha   90.00
_cell.angle_beta   90.00
_cell.angle_gamma   90.00
#
_symmetry.space_group_name_H-M   'P 1'
#
loop_
_entity.id
_entity.type
_entity.pdbx_description
1 polymer ?
#
loop_
_entity_poly.entity_id
_entity_poly.type
_entity_poly.pdbx_seq_one_letter_code
_entity_poly.pdbx_strand_id
1 'polypeptide(L)'
;MNAVALRTERALADWLAAQDWSDSPIGTPACLTSYGHGAFNDPDLEDKMPDFPRIVVKASTAVPVHPLDRTCELDVSAVLQLSADDTSESQALSVVQIFENLLQYLYVDGNIAELNADDTDPAGGYNAQFAVPVDFGVTDTSERARTFTRSMTIFAAANAT
;
A
#
# COMPACT_ATOMS: atom_id res chain seq x y z
N MET A 1 -12.23 -3.55 -17.58
CA MET A 1 -11.87 -3.29 -16.17
C MET A 1 -11.22 -1.92 -16.08
N ASN A 2 -11.70 -1.07 -15.25
CA ASN A 2 -11.23 0.31 -15.17
C ASN A 2 -10.02 0.46 -14.26
N ALA A 3 -8.91 -0.16 -14.64
CA ALA A 3 -7.64 -0.04 -13.94
C ALA A 3 -7.76 -0.28 -12.42
N VAL A 4 -8.53 -1.31 -12.02
CA VAL A 4 -8.81 -1.60 -10.61
C VAL A 4 -7.53 -1.74 -9.80
N ALA A 5 -6.50 -2.38 -10.35
CA ALA A 5 -5.22 -2.55 -9.67
C ALA A 5 -4.55 -1.20 -9.39
N LEU A 6 -4.51 -0.31 -10.38
CA LEU A 6 -3.92 1.02 -10.21
C LEU A 6 -4.70 1.88 -9.23
N ARG A 7 -6.03 1.80 -9.29
CA ARG A 7 -6.89 2.54 -8.37
C ARG A 7 -6.73 2.05 -6.95
N THR A 8 -6.58 0.75 -6.75
CA THR A 8 -6.33 0.16 -5.44
C THR A 8 -4.97 0.60 -4.88
N GLU A 9 -3.94 0.59 -5.69
CA GLU A 9 -2.62 1.11 -5.27
C GLU A 9 -2.73 2.55 -4.80
N ARG A 10 -3.35 3.40 -5.60
CA ARG A 10 -3.49 4.82 -5.27
C ARG A 10 -4.35 5.04 -4.04
N ALA A 11 -5.50 4.38 -3.96
CA ALA A 11 -6.39 4.51 -2.81
C ALA A 11 -5.70 4.12 -1.50
N LEU A 12 -4.97 3.01 -1.49
CA LEU A 12 -4.25 2.58 -0.30
C LEU A 12 -3.07 3.50 0.02
N ALA A 13 -2.32 3.94 -0.97
CA ALA A 13 -1.22 4.87 -0.76
C ALA A 13 -1.71 6.21 -0.19
N ASP A 14 -2.79 6.76 -0.75
CA ASP A 14 -3.38 8.02 -0.28
C ASP A 14 -3.97 7.86 1.12
N TRP A 15 -4.63 6.73 1.39
CA TRP A 15 -5.15 6.44 2.72
C TRP A 15 -4.04 6.39 3.77
N LEU A 16 -2.93 5.69 3.48
CA LEU A 16 -1.78 5.62 4.37
C LEU A 16 -1.15 7.00 4.59
N ALA A 17 -1.03 7.80 3.54
CA ALA A 17 -0.48 9.15 3.64
C ALA A 17 -1.33 10.08 4.52
N ALA A 18 -2.63 9.86 4.56
CA ALA A 18 -3.58 10.66 5.33
C ALA A 18 -3.66 10.26 6.81
N GLN A 19 -3.03 9.17 7.22
CA GLN A 19 -3.10 8.71 8.60
C GLN A 19 -2.18 9.50 9.53
N ASP A 20 -2.40 9.33 10.83
CA ASP A 20 -1.61 9.99 11.86
C ASP A 20 -0.29 9.26 12.09
N TRP A 21 0.79 9.87 11.67
CA TRP A 21 2.16 9.39 11.86
C TRP A 21 2.92 10.18 12.94
N SER A 22 2.21 10.96 13.75
CA SER A 22 2.85 11.86 14.75
C SER A 22 3.71 11.10 15.76
N ASP A 23 3.38 9.85 16.06
CA ASP A 23 4.16 8.99 16.96
C ASP A 23 5.38 8.33 16.30
N SER A 24 5.56 8.52 14.99
CA SER A 24 6.73 8.00 14.28
C SER A 24 7.99 8.80 14.68
N PRO A 25 9.04 8.12 15.20
CA PRO A 25 10.27 8.80 15.59
C PRO A 25 11.10 9.30 14.40
N ILE A 26 10.75 8.92 13.19
CA ILE A 26 11.48 9.27 11.97
C ILE A 26 10.63 10.04 10.96
N GLY A 27 9.47 10.55 11.40
CA GLY A 27 8.57 11.33 10.56
C GLY A 27 7.58 10.49 9.76
N THR A 28 6.82 11.16 8.92
CA THR A 28 5.80 10.55 8.07
C THR A 28 6.45 9.91 6.84
N PRO A 29 6.23 8.61 6.59
CA PRO A 29 6.72 7.99 5.35
C PRO A 29 6.07 8.60 4.12
N ALA A 30 6.86 8.74 3.05
CA ALA A 30 6.31 9.05 1.74
C ALA A 30 5.57 7.83 1.20
N CYS A 31 4.30 7.98 0.83
CA CYS A 31 3.47 6.88 0.34
C CYS A 31 3.34 6.96 -1.17
N LEU A 32 3.77 5.91 -1.85
CA LEU A 32 3.95 5.88 -3.30
C LEU A 32 3.24 4.67 -3.90
N THR A 33 2.89 4.78 -5.18
CA THR A 33 2.43 3.63 -5.96
C THR A 33 3.57 3.10 -6.82
N SER A 34 3.57 1.80 -7.08
CA SER A 34 4.59 1.19 -7.94
C SER A 34 4.48 1.69 -9.38
N TYR A 35 3.27 1.95 -9.84
CA TYR A 35 3.01 2.42 -11.20
C TYR A 35 3.46 3.87 -11.41
N GLY A 36 3.17 4.75 -10.47
CA GLY A 36 3.50 6.18 -10.59
C GLY A 36 4.99 6.46 -10.61
N HIS A 37 5.79 5.51 -10.12
CA HIS A 37 7.26 5.61 -10.08
C HIS A 37 7.94 4.62 -11.01
N GLY A 38 7.18 3.99 -11.91
CA GLY A 38 7.69 2.98 -12.79
C GLY A 38 8.07 1.70 -12.06
N ALA A 39 8.72 0.80 -12.74
CA ALA A 39 9.12 -0.45 -12.12
C ALA A 39 10.26 -0.22 -11.12
N PHE A 40 10.22 -0.91 -10.00
CA PHE A 40 11.32 -1.00 -9.05
C PHE A 40 12.67 -1.39 -9.69
N ASN A 41 12.62 -1.85 -10.92
CA ASN A 41 13.76 -2.37 -11.67
C ASN A 41 14.39 -1.33 -12.62
N ASP A 42 13.90 -0.09 -12.64
CA ASP A 42 14.52 0.97 -13.41
C ASP A 42 15.59 1.67 -12.56
N PRO A 43 16.89 1.52 -12.88
CA PRO A 43 17.96 2.10 -12.08
C PRO A 43 17.93 3.63 -12.04
N ASP A 44 17.33 4.28 -13.03
CA ASP A 44 17.20 5.73 -13.05
C ASP A 44 16.10 6.25 -12.14
N LEU A 45 15.16 5.39 -11.75
CA LEU A 45 14.04 5.76 -10.87
C LEU A 45 14.43 5.83 -9.41
N GLU A 46 15.37 5.02 -8.97
CA GLU A 46 15.81 5.04 -7.59
C GLU A 46 16.32 6.44 -7.18
N ASP A 47 16.99 7.13 -8.09
CA ASP A 47 17.47 8.49 -7.86
C ASP A 47 16.35 9.53 -7.79
N LYS A 48 15.15 9.18 -8.29
CA LYS A 48 13.97 10.05 -8.30
C LYS A 48 12.97 9.74 -7.20
N MET A 49 13.15 8.61 -6.50
CA MET A 49 12.27 8.25 -5.39
C MET A 49 12.60 9.11 -4.17
N PRO A 50 11.58 9.48 -3.39
CA PRO A 50 11.81 10.13 -2.11
C PRO A 50 12.73 9.30 -1.21
N ASP A 51 13.49 9.97 -0.36
CA ASP A 51 14.31 9.33 0.63
C ASP A 51 13.47 8.55 1.65
N PHE A 52 14.13 7.66 2.39
CA PHE A 52 13.50 6.92 3.48
C PHE A 52 13.10 7.87 4.62
N PRO A 53 12.00 7.59 5.35
CA PRO A 53 11.13 6.43 5.20
C PRO A 53 10.14 6.58 4.05
N ARG A 54 9.81 5.47 3.42
CA ARG A 54 8.80 5.45 2.36
C ARG A 54 7.98 4.16 2.40
N ILE A 55 6.75 4.23 1.93
CA ILE A 55 5.88 3.08 1.73
C ILE A 55 5.54 3.01 0.25
N VAL A 56 5.75 1.85 -0.35
CA VAL A 56 5.40 1.61 -1.75
C VAL A 56 4.28 0.58 -1.79
N VAL A 57 3.17 0.95 -2.40
CA VAL A 57 2.01 0.08 -2.56
C VAL A 57 2.02 -0.51 -3.96
N LYS A 58 1.92 -1.82 -4.04
CA LYS A 58 1.91 -2.56 -5.29
C LYS A 58 0.75 -3.55 -5.30
N ALA A 59 -0.06 -3.50 -6.35
CA ALA A 59 -1.13 -4.46 -6.56
C ALA A 59 -0.77 -5.41 -7.70
N SER A 60 -1.22 -6.66 -7.58
CA SER A 60 -1.12 -7.66 -8.64
C SER A 60 -2.12 -7.38 -9.75
N THR A 61 -2.10 -8.20 -10.78
CA THR A 61 -3.15 -8.20 -11.80
C THR A 61 -4.50 -8.51 -11.16
N ALA A 62 -5.48 -7.69 -11.45
CA ALA A 62 -6.85 -7.90 -10.99
C ALA A 62 -7.49 -9.06 -11.77
N VAL A 63 -8.01 -10.04 -11.05
CA VAL A 63 -8.64 -11.23 -11.63
C VAL A 63 -10.14 -11.18 -11.33
N PRO A 64 -11.02 -11.19 -12.35
CA PRO A 64 -12.46 -11.21 -12.12
C PRO A 64 -12.88 -12.45 -11.31
N VAL A 65 -13.72 -12.23 -10.31
CA VAL A 65 -14.24 -13.30 -9.46
C VAL A 65 -15.32 -14.09 -10.19
N HIS A 66 -16.11 -13.39 -11.01
CA HIS A 66 -17.21 -13.99 -11.77
C HIS A 66 -17.36 -13.27 -13.11
N PRO A 67 -17.72 -13.98 -14.21
CA PRO A 67 -17.82 -13.36 -15.54
C PRO A 67 -18.82 -12.21 -15.66
N LEU A 68 -19.84 -12.19 -14.82
CA LEU A 68 -20.87 -11.15 -14.82
C LEU A 68 -20.68 -10.11 -13.73
N ASP A 69 -19.73 -10.34 -12.83
CA ASP A 69 -19.42 -9.42 -11.73
C ASP A 69 -18.21 -8.58 -12.08
N ARG A 70 -18.24 -7.34 -11.69
CA ARG A 70 -17.11 -6.41 -11.85
C ARG A 70 -16.12 -6.47 -10.69
N THR A 71 -16.40 -7.31 -9.70
CA THR A 71 -15.52 -7.52 -8.57
C THR A 71 -14.32 -8.33 -9.01
N CYS A 72 -13.15 -7.86 -8.62
CA CYS A 72 -11.90 -8.52 -8.90
C CYS A 72 -11.20 -8.89 -7.60
N GLU A 73 -10.50 -10.00 -7.64
CA GLU A 73 -9.56 -10.37 -6.59
C GLU A 73 -8.17 -9.90 -6.99
N LEU A 74 -7.47 -9.25 -6.07
CA LEU A 74 -6.09 -8.86 -6.28
C LEU A 74 -5.30 -8.95 -4.98
N ASP A 75 -4.03 -9.29 -5.12
CA ASP A 75 -3.08 -9.25 -4.03
C ASP A 75 -2.44 -7.86 -3.98
N VAL A 76 -2.36 -7.30 -2.78
CA VAL A 76 -1.78 -5.98 -2.56
C VAL A 76 -0.67 -6.10 -1.54
N SER A 77 0.47 -5.52 -1.86
CA SER A 77 1.59 -5.42 -0.94
C SER A 77 1.84 -3.96 -0.58
N ALA A 78 1.98 -3.70 0.70
CA ALA A 78 2.49 -2.43 1.19
C ALA A 78 3.89 -2.67 1.74
N VAL A 79 4.87 -1.96 1.21
CA VAL A 79 6.29 -2.17 1.49
C VAL A 79 6.84 -0.94 2.18
N LEU A 80 7.08 -1.06 3.49
CA LEU A 80 7.72 -0.01 4.27
C LEU A 80 9.23 -0.16 4.16
N GLN A 81 9.90 0.90 3.75
CA GLN A 81 11.36 0.94 3.63
C GLN A 81 11.94 2.01 4.54
N LEU A 82 12.87 1.60 5.38
CA LEU A 82 13.58 2.46 6.34
C LEU A 82 15.06 2.49 5.98
N SER A 83 15.70 3.63 6.22
CA SER A 83 17.15 3.73 6.06
C SER A 83 17.87 2.75 7.00
N ALA A 84 18.74 1.91 6.46
CA ALA A 84 19.51 0.96 7.26
C ALA A 84 20.54 1.67 8.17
N ASP A 85 21.07 2.81 7.71
CA ASP A 85 22.13 3.53 8.42
C ASP A 85 21.59 4.51 9.48
N ASP A 86 20.43 5.14 9.19
CA ASP A 86 19.89 6.23 9.97
C ASP A 86 18.75 5.81 10.92
N THR A 87 18.37 4.53 10.91
CA THR A 87 17.26 4.03 11.71
C THR A 87 17.75 3.01 12.71
N SER A 88 17.60 3.30 14.00
CA SER A 88 17.91 2.33 15.05
C SER A 88 16.85 1.23 15.11
N GLU A 89 17.18 0.12 15.77
CA GLU A 89 16.24 -0.98 15.94
C GLU A 89 14.96 -0.55 16.66
N SER A 90 15.09 0.27 17.72
CA SER A 90 13.92 0.74 18.47
C SER A 90 13.04 1.69 17.63
N GLN A 91 13.65 2.53 16.82
CA GLN A 91 12.91 3.38 15.89
C GLN A 91 12.18 2.55 14.84
N ALA A 92 12.84 1.54 14.28
CA ALA A 92 12.24 0.63 13.32
C ALA A 92 11.03 -0.10 13.91
N LEU A 93 11.15 -0.63 15.12
CA LEU A 93 10.04 -1.29 15.82
C LEU A 93 8.86 -0.37 16.00
N SER A 94 9.09 0.88 16.39
CA SER A 94 8.01 1.86 16.58
C SER A 94 7.28 2.16 15.28
N VAL A 95 8.00 2.38 14.20
CA VAL A 95 7.39 2.69 12.90
C VAL A 95 6.65 1.49 12.32
N VAL A 96 7.23 0.30 12.41
CA VAL A 96 6.58 -0.92 11.96
C VAL A 96 5.31 -1.19 12.75
N GLN A 97 5.31 -0.92 14.05
CA GLN A 97 4.12 -1.08 14.87
C GLN A 97 2.98 -0.16 14.43
N ILE A 98 3.29 1.10 14.13
CA ILE A 98 2.31 2.04 13.57
C ILE A 98 1.77 1.52 12.24
N PHE A 99 2.66 1.11 11.36
CA PHE A 99 2.31 0.59 10.04
C PHE A 99 1.39 -0.63 10.13
N GLU A 100 1.74 -1.60 10.97
CA GLU A 100 0.91 -2.80 11.16
C GLU A 100 -0.45 -2.47 11.78
N ASN A 101 -0.48 -1.59 12.76
CA ASN A 101 -1.72 -1.18 13.40
C ASN A 101 -2.66 -0.50 12.40
N LEU A 102 -2.14 0.32 11.49
CA LEU A 102 -2.93 0.95 10.45
C LEU A 102 -3.52 -0.08 9.49
N LEU A 103 -2.72 -1.05 9.05
CA LEU A 103 -3.22 -2.10 8.17
C LEU A 103 -4.25 -2.99 8.87
N GLN A 104 -4.02 -3.34 10.13
CA GLN A 104 -5.00 -4.11 10.91
C GLN A 104 -6.32 -3.36 11.07
N TYR A 105 -6.26 -2.07 11.35
CA TYR A 105 -7.45 -1.22 11.43
C TYR A 105 -8.27 -1.30 10.14
N LEU A 106 -7.59 -1.23 9.00
CA LEU A 106 -8.25 -1.25 7.70
C LEU A 106 -9.05 -2.54 7.46
N TYR A 107 -8.63 -3.65 8.05
CA TYR A 107 -9.25 -4.95 7.86
C TYR A 107 -10.24 -5.35 8.95
N VAL A 108 -10.49 -4.47 9.93
CA VAL A 108 -11.43 -4.73 11.02
C VAL A 108 -12.77 -4.05 10.72
N ASP A 109 -13.88 -4.78 10.94
CA ASP A 109 -15.27 -4.26 10.92
C ASP A 109 -15.64 -3.44 9.67
N GLY A 110 -15.12 -3.83 8.53
CA GLY A 110 -15.46 -3.16 7.26
C GLY A 110 -14.77 -1.81 7.03
N ASN A 111 -13.77 -1.47 7.82
CA ASN A 111 -13.01 -0.23 7.66
C ASN A 111 -12.33 -0.12 6.30
N ILE A 112 -12.17 -1.23 5.59
CA ILE A 112 -11.64 -1.27 4.22
C ILE A 112 -12.42 -0.33 3.28
N ALA A 113 -13.68 -0.06 3.57
CA ALA A 113 -14.51 0.86 2.79
C ALA A 113 -13.98 2.31 2.83
N GLU A 114 -13.11 2.64 3.77
CA GLU A 114 -12.45 3.96 3.79
C GLU A 114 -11.60 4.20 2.56
N LEU A 115 -11.11 3.14 1.90
CA LEU A 115 -10.39 3.28 0.64
C LEU A 115 -11.23 3.90 -0.47
N ASN A 116 -12.54 3.79 -0.39
CA ASN A 116 -13.43 4.37 -1.38
C ASN A 116 -13.42 5.91 -1.34
N ALA A 117 -13.19 6.48 -0.16
CA ALA A 117 -13.08 7.93 0.01
C ALA A 117 -11.75 8.48 -0.52
N ASP A 118 -10.72 7.64 -0.59
CA ASP A 118 -9.40 8.02 -1.07
C ASP A 118 -9.21 7.78 -2.57
N ASP A 119 -10.25 7.28 -3.25
CA ASP A 119 -10.21 7.17 -4.69
C ASP A 119 -10.45 8.54 -5.33
N THR A 120 -9.40 9.08 -5.92
CA THR A 120 -9.42 10.40 -6.56
C THR A 120 -9.75 10.36 -8.04
N ASP A 121 -10.14 9.21 -8.57
CA ASP A 121 -10.51 9.09 -9.97
C ASP A 121 -11.82 9.85 -10.23
N PRO A 122 -11.83 10.83 -11.15
CA PRO A 122 -13.05 11.59 -11.45
C PRO A 122 -14.18 10.74 -12.04
N ALA A 123 -13.88 9.56 -12.58
CA ALA A 123 -14.91 8.63 -13.04
C ALA A 123 -15.68 7.99 -11.87
N GLY A 124 -15.11 7.99 -10.66
CA GLY A 124 -15.73 7.38 -9.48
C GLY A 124 -15.88 5.87 -9.56
N GLY A 125 -16.71 5.33 -8.69
CA GLY A 125 -17.15 3.95 -8.78
C GLY A 125 -16.16 2.89 -8.25
N TYR A 126 -15.07 3.28 -7.60
CA TYR A 126 -14.22 2.33 -6.89
C TYR A 126 -14.91 1.87 -5.61
N ASN A 127 -14.85 0.58 -5.36
CA ASN A 127 -15.43 -0.02 -4.17
C ASN A 127 -14.60 -1.22 -3.71
N ALA A 128 -13.93 -1.09 -2.58
CA ALA A 128 -13.27 -2.19 -1.91
C ALA A 128 -14.27 -2.87 -0.97
N GLN A 129 -14.54 -4.16 -1.21
CA GLN A 129 -15.62 -4.87 -0.54
C GLN A 129 -15.16 -5.77 0.59
N PHE A 130 -14.01 -6.40 0.44
CA PHE A 130 -13.55 -7.40 1.37
C PHE A 130 -12.04 -7.46 1.35
N ALA A 131 -11.47 -7.77 2.49
CA ALA A 131 -10.03 -7.91 2.58
C ALA A 131 -9.65 -9.08 3.48
N VAL A 132 -8.70 -9.86 3.03
CA VAL A 132 -8.13 -10.96 3.79
C VAL A 132 -6.65 -10.64 4.01
N PRO A 133 -6.19 -10.50 5.25
CA PRO A 133 -4.76 -10.42 5.51
C PRO A 133 -4.11 -11.75 5.14
N VAL A 134 -3.08 -11.72 4.34
CA VAL A 134 -2.42 -12.93 3.88
C VAL A 134 -1.18 -13.23 4.70
N ASP A 135 -0.36 -12.21 4.96
CA ASP A 135 0.92 -12.43 5.63
C ASP A 135 1.41 -11.13 6.27
N PHE A 136 2.02 -11.28 7.43
CA PHE A 136 2.74 -10.19 8.10
C PHE A 136 4.23 -10.16 7.74
N GLY A 137 4.57 -10.81 6.70
CA GLY A 137 5.68 -10.49 5.87
C GLY A 137 7.07 -10.83 6.25
N VAL A 138 7.84 -10.74 5.22
CA VAL A 138 9.28 -10.93 5.23
C VAL A 138 9.95 -9.59 5.51
N THR A 139 10.88 -9.60 6.45
CA THR A 139 11.80 -8.50 6.64
C THR A 139 13.04 -8.79 5.83
N ASP A 140 13.31 -7.94 4.85
CA ASP A 140 14.53 -8.02 4.05
C ASP A 140 15.44 -6.85 4.41
N THR A 141 16.72 -7.11 4.55
CA THR A 141 17.71 -6.08 4.87
C THR A 141 18.74 -6.02 3.76
N SER A 142 18.76 -4.87 3.07
CA SER A 142 19.82 -4.55 2.12
C SER A 142 20.82 -3.57 2.76
N GLU A 143 21.89 -3.25 2.03
CA GLU A 143 22.85 -2.25 2.49
C GLU A 143 22.24 -0.86 2.71
N ARG A 144 21.17 -0.53 1.98
CA ARG A 144 20.53 0.80 1.99
C ARG A 144 19.23 0.86 2.77
N ALA A 145 18.49 -0.24 2.81
CA ALA A 145 17.14 -0.22 3.37
C ALA A 145 16.82 -1.47 4.17
N ARG A 146 16.05 -1.29 5.22
CA ARG A 146 15.31 -2.36 5.88
C ARG A 146 13.90 -2.35 5.33
N THR A 147 13.46 -3.48 4.82
CA THR A 147 12.19 -3.57 4.10
C THR A 147 11.23 -4.49 4.85
N PHE A 148 10.03 -3.98 5.09
CA PHE A 148 8.95 -4.69 5.79
C PHE A 148 7.77 -4.79 4.83
N THR A 149 7.53 -5.97 4.30
CA THR A 149 6.45 -6.21 3.35
C THR A 149 5.23 -6.78 4.06
N ARG A 150 4.07 -6.20 3.82
CA ARG A 150 2.79 -6.72 4.28
C ARG A 150 1.89 -6.95 3.08
N SER A 151 1.42 -8.16 2.96
CA SER A 151 0.63 -8.59 1.80
C SER A 151 -0.78 -8.98 2.21
N MET A 152 -1.73 -8.67 1.36
CA MET A 152 -3.15 -8.88 1.64
C MET A 152 -3.90 -9.16 0.35
N THR A 153 -5.05 -9.79 0.45
CA THR A 153 -5.95 -10.01 -0.68
C THR A 153 -7.17 -9.11 -0.53
N ILE A 154 -7.46 -8.33 -1.55
CA ILE A 154 -8.58 -7.40 -1.59
C ILE A 154 -9.54 -7.82 -2.70
N PHE A 155 -10.83 -7.74 -2.42
CA PHE A 155 -11.89 -7.77 -3.43
C PHE A 155 -12.33 -6.34 -3.71
N ALA A 156 -12.16 -5.89 -4.92
CA ALA A 156 -12.51 -4.53 -5.30
C ALA A 156 -13.21 -4.49 -6.65
N ALA A 157 -14.09 -3.53 -6.79
CA ALA A 157 -14.80 -3.28 -8.03
C ALA A 157 -14.59 -1.82 -8.46
N ALA A 158 -14.63 -1.59 -9.76
CA ALA A 158 -14.68 -0.24 -10.31
C ALA A 158 -15.71 -0.21 -11.43
N ASN A 159 -16.45 0.87 -11.50
CA ASN A 159 -17.43 1.03 -12.58
C ASN A 159 -16.70 1.16 -13.91
N ALA A 160 -17.27 0.51 -14.92
CA ALA A 160 -16.88 0.75 -16.30
C ALA A 160 -17.56 2.05 -16.76
N THR A 161 -16.78 3.02 -17.08
CA THR A 161 -17.26 4.25 -17.73
C THR A 161 -16.62 4.37 -19.09
#